data_350024f3b683085281e7850e2f035894
#
_entry.id   350024f3b683085281e7850e2f035894
#
_cell.length_a   1.000
_cell.length_b   1.000
_cell.length_c   1.000
_cell.angle_alpha   90.00
_cell.angle_beta   90.00
_cell.angle_gamma   90.00
#
_symmetry.space_group_name_H-M   'P 1'
#
loop_
_entity.id
_entity.type
_entity.pdbx_description
1 polymer ?
#
loop_
_entity_poly.entity_id
_entity_poly.type
_entity_poly.pdbx_seq_one_letter_code
_entity_poly.pdbx_strand_id
1 'polypeptide(L)'
;ANYQIVEHSVLEESYSESVDFLFLDFAFICGFEFSAISKIKKIFCNKPLFVFSEEDSACLAVQCLKSGADDYFTFPLSVDCFLQKIKFFFHKEKKTNSECFTEFIGETEEMLEIKELAYKYSQSDLPIFILGESGTGKSFLAKLIHKHSKKAQTSFFEENMATVPEAIAEALLFGTKKGVFTGAENRIGLVEAATNGTLFLDEITEAPVAVQAKLLRVISEKAYRPLGEKKEKIANIRLITASN
;
A
#
# COMPACT_ATOMS: atom_id res chain seq x y z
N ALA A 1 -4.74 -0.36 19.77
CA ALA A 1 -4.11 -1.60 19.36
C ALA A 1 -4.13 -2.57 20.52
N ASN A 2 -4.69 -3.76 20.35
CA ASN A 2 -4.67 -4.81 21.36
C ASN A 2 -3.37 -5.60 21.15
N TYR A 3 -2.47 -5.54 22.12
CA TYR A 3 -1.27 -6.36 22.15
C TYR A 3 -1.58 -7.66 22.89
N GLN A 4 -1.21 -8.78 22.30
CA GLN A 4 -1.25 -10.07 22.98
C GLN A 4 0.18 -10.41 23.39
N ILE A 5 0.45 -10.47 24.70
CA ILE A 5 1.73 -10.94 25.22
C ILE A 5 1.60 -12.46 25.39
N VAL A 6 2.50 -13.19 24.77
CA VAL A 6 2.58 -14.65 24.89
C VAL A 6 3.91 -14.96 25.53
N GLU A 7 3.90 -15.50 26.75
CA GLU A 7 5.10 -15.99 27.42
C GLU A 7 5.38 -17.44 26.98
N HIS A 8 6.57 -17.66 26.44
CA HIS A 8 7.02 -18.98 26.07
C HIS A 8 8.36 -19.33 26.71
N SER A 9 8.42 -20.47 27.34
CA SER A 9 9.66 -21.08 27.81
C SER A 9 10.41 -21.85 26.72
N VAL A 10 9.76 -22.11 25.58
CA VAL A 10 10.31 -22.79 24.40
C VAL A 10 9.93 -22.00 23.14
N LEU A 11 10.92 -21.65 22.34
CA LEU A 11 10.73 -20.97 21.05
C LEU A 11 10.66 -22.03 19.94
N GLU A 12 9.51 -22.13 19.28
CA GLU A 12 9.30 -22.98 18.12
C GLU A 12 9.21 -22.14 16.84
N GLU A 13 9.71 -22.66 15.72
CA GLU A 13 9.63 -22.01 14.41
C GLU A 13 8.19 -21.72 13.96
N SER A 14 7.22 -22.49 14.47
CA SER A 14 5.77 -22.30 14.17
C SER A 14 5.21 -20.93 14.57
N TYR A 15 5.88 -20.19 15.45
CA TYR A 15 5.43 -18.86 15.90
C TYR A 15 5.94 -17.71 15.02
N SER A 16 6.80 -17.96 14.04
CA SER A 16 7.46 -16.91 13.25
C SER A 16 6.49 -16.03 12.45
N GLU A 17 5.34 -16.56 12.03
CA GLU A 17 4.33 -15.81 11.25
C GLU A 17 3.36 -14.98 12.10
N SER A 18 3.21 -15.30 13.39
CA SER A 18 2.22 -14.70 14.28
C SER A 18 2.75 -13.60 15.19
N VAL A 19 4.05 -13.34 15.16
CA VAL A 19 4.74 -12.42 16.09
C VAL A 19 5.28 -11.21 15.33
N ASP A 20 4.99 -9.99 15.82
CA ASP A 20 5.52 -8.75 15.25
C ASP A 20 6.86 -8.35 15.86
N PHE A 21 7.07 -8.63 17.17
CA PHE A 21 8.27 -8.31 17.92
C PHE A 21 8.64 -9.42 18.89
N LEU A 22 9.92 -9.51 19.20
CA LEU A 22 10.47 -10.41 20.20
C LEU A 22 11.05 -9.59 21.34
N PHE A 23 10.65 -9.93 22.55
CA PHE A 23 11.19 -9.37 23.78
C PHE A 23 11.89 -10.50 24.54
N LEU A 24 13.16 -10.28 24.87
CA LEU A 24 13.97 -11.26 25.56
C LEU A 24 14.50 -10.69 26.86
N ASP A 25 14.17 -11.32 27.98
CA ASP A 25 14.74 -10.99 29.27
C ASP A 25 16.17 -11.52 29.36
N PHE A 26 17.11 -10.67 29.70
CA PHE A 26 18.52 -11.04 29.82
C PHE A 26 18.76 -12.08 30.94
N ALA A 27 17.98 -12.04 32.03
CA ALA A 27 18.05 -13.04 33.07
C ALA A 27 17.81 -14.46 32.55
N PHE A 28 16.98 -14.61 31.52
CA PHE A 28 16.75 -15.88 30.85
C PHE A 28 17.97 -16.35 30.04
N ILE A 29 18.81 -15.42 29.57
CA ILE A 29 19.98 -15.72 28.73
C ILE A 29 21.22 -16.02 29.58
N CYS A 30 21.32 -15.55 30.84
CA CYS A 30 22.47 -15.69 31.70
C CYS A 30 22.96 -17.14 31.86
N GLY A 31 22.13 -18.16 31.54
CA GLY A 31 22.51 -19.56 31.50
C GLY A 31 22.89 -20.09 30.10
N PHE A 32 22.73 -19.35 29.02
CA PHE A 32 22.78 -19.88 27.64
C PHE A 32 23.82 -19.24 26.72
N GLU A 33 24.68 -18.36 27.18
CA GLU A 33 25.60 -17.54 26.36
C GLU A 33 24.89 -16.64 25.32
N PHE A 34 25.59 -15.61 24.86
CA PHE A 34 25.09 -14.70 23.80
C PHE A 34 24.75 -15.40 22.47
N SER A 35 25.19 -16.65 22.30
CA SER A 35 24.82 -17.49 21.16
C SER A 35 23.31 -17.76 21.04
N ALA A 36 22.56 -17.66 22.15
CA ALA A 36 21.11 -17.79 22.15
C ALA A 36 20.44 -16.68 21.34
N ILE A 37 20.90 -15.42 21.48
CA ILE A 37 20.40 -14.27 20.71
C ILE A 37 20.55 -14.55 19.20
N SER A 38 21.73 -15.01 18.78
CA SER A 38 22.00 -15.32 17.37
C SER A 38 21.14 -16.47 16.84
N LYS A 39 20.82 -17.46 17.67
CA LYS A 39 19.91 -18.56 17.30
C LYS A 39 18.48 -18.08 17.14
N ILE A 40 17.98 -17.29 18.11
CA ILE A 40 16.64 -16.72 18.06
C ILE A 40 16.51 -15.83 16.81
N LYS A 41 17.51 -14.99 16.54
CA LYS A 41 17.49 -14.11 15.36
C LYS A 41 17.53 -14.87 14.04
N LYS A 42 18.12 -16.07 13.99
CA LYS A 42 18.07 -16.94 12.81
C LYS A 42 16.69 -17.53 12.57
N ILE A 43 15.98 -17.91 13.63
CA ILE A 43 14.62 -18.46 13.55
C ILE A 43 13.64 -17.34 13.13
N PHE A 44 13.80 -16.15 13.71
CA PHE A 44 12.94 -14.98 13.49
C PHE A 44 13.69 -13.88 12.72
N CYS A 45 14.31 -14.21 11.60
CA CYS A 45 15.29 -13.36 10.91
C CYS A 45 14.76 -11.98 10.51
N ASN A 46 13.45 -11.85 10.27
CA ASN A 46 12.80 -10.59 9.84
C ASN A 46 12.06 -9.88 10.98
N LYS A 47 12.18 -10.37 12.23
CA LYS A 47 11.47 -9.76 13.36
C LYS A 47 12.43 -9.00 14.26
N PRO A 48 12.06 -7.78 14.72
CA PRO A 48 12.85 -7.04 15.69
C PRO A 48 12.95 -7.80 17.01
N LEU A 49 14.18 -7.90 17.53
CA LEU A 49 14.50 -8.56 18.80
C LEU A 49 15.07 -7.56 19.79
N PHE A 50 14.36 -7.33 20.87
CA PHE A 50 14.73 -6.42 21.94
C PHE A 50 15.14 -7.20 23.19
N VAL A 51 16.27 -6.83 23.80
CA VAL A 51 16.76 -7.44 25.02
C VAL A 51 16.52 -6.49 26.19
N PHE A 52 15.98 -7.00 27.28
CA PHE A 52 15.73 -6.28 28.54
C PHE A 52 16.67 -6.82 29.62
N SER A 53 17.17 -5.93 30.50
CA SER A 53 18.03 -6.29 31.61
C SER A 53 17.82 -5.36 32.78
N GLU A 54 18.05 -5.85 34.00
CA GLU A 54 18.18 -5.03 35.20
C GLU A 54 19.57 -4.39 35.30
N GLU A 55 20.56 -4.91 34.56
CA GLU A 55 21.92 -4.38 34.57
C GLU A 55 22.10 -3.25 33.55
N ASP A 56 22.48 -2.08 34.04
CA ASP A 56 22.89 -0.94 33.22
C ASP A 56 24.38 -1.04 32.86
N SER A 57 24.67 -1.89 31.89
CA SER A 57 26.04 -2.17 31.44
C SER A 57 26.20 -1.93 29.93
N ALA A 58 26.98 -0.92 29.58
CA ALA A 58 27.33 -0.64 28.17
C ALA A 58 28.01 -1.84 27.50
N CYS A 59 28.80 -2.63 28.25
CA CYS A 59 29.45 -3.82 27.72
C CYS A 59 28.43 -4.88 27.31
N LEU A 60 27.44 -5.14 28.16
CA LEU A 60 26.34 -6.09 27.87
C LEU A 60 25.50 -5.62 26.68
N ALA A 61 25.15 -4.35 26.64
CA ALA A 61 24.41 -3.76 25.53
C ALA A 61 25.13 -4.00 24.19
N VAL A 62 26.44 -3.70 24.13
CA VAL A 62 27.24 -3.92 22.91
C VAL A 62 27.33 -5.40 22.53
N GLN A 63 27.43 -6.31 23.49
CA GLN A 63 27.47 -7.74 23.22
C GLN A 63 26.12 -8.27 22.71
N CYS A 64 25.00 -7.83 23.27
CA CYS A 64 23.67 -8.18 22.80
C CYS A 64 23.45 -7.72 21.36
N LEU A 65 23.80 -6.46 21.04
CA LEU A 65 23.69 -5.90 19.70
C LEU A 65 24.60 -6.66 18.69
N LYS A 66 25.84 -6.96 19.05
CA LYS A 66 26.75 -7.76 18.20
C LYS A 66 26.23 -9.20 17.97
N SER A 67 25.47 -9.74 18.92
CA SER A 67 24.88 -11.07 18.83
C SER A 67 23.59 -11.11 18.01
N GLY A 68 23.09 -9.94 17.55
CA GLY A 68 21.95 -9.85 16.64
C GLY A 68 20.69 -9.25 17.26
N ALA A 69 20.73 -8.75 18.49
CA ALA A 69 19.64 -7.94 19.02
C ALA A 69 19.55 -6.59 18.27
N ASP A 70 18.35 -6.09 18.08
CA ASP A 70 18.12 -4.81 17.41
C ASP A 70 18.24 -3.62 18.38
N ASP A 71 17.90 -3.82 19.67
CA ASP A 71 18.15 -2.85 20.73
C ASP A 71 18.22 -3.52 22.11
N TYR A 72 18.71 -2.76 23.10
CA TYR A 72 18.88 -3.18 24.48
C TYR A 72 18.29 -2.15 25.44
N PHE A 73 17.49 -2.59 26.41
CA PHE A 73 16.79 -1.73 27.37
C PHE A 73 17.13 -2.13 28.80
N THR A 74 17.27 -1.14 29.66
CA THR A 74 17.48 -1.35 31.09
C THR A 74 16.28 -0.93 31.92
N PHE A 75 16.03 -1.60 33.01
CA PHE A 75 15.05 -1.19 34.01
C PHE A 75 15.66 -0.21 35.03
N PRO A 76 14.89 0.83 35.50
CA PRO A 76 13.50 1.11 35.19
C PRO A 76 13.31 1.71 33.79
N LEU A 77 12.37 1.17 33.03
CA LEU A 77 12.13 1.52 31.64
C LEU A 77 11.29 2.81 31.52
N SER A 78 11.78 3.83 30.83
CA SER A 78 10.96 4.97 30.42
C SER A 78 10.01 4.55 29.29
N VAL A 79 8.70 4.58 29.56
CA VAL A 79 7.67 4.20 28.59
C VAL A 79 7.76 5.06 27.33
N ASP A 80 8.03 6.35 27.46
CA ASP A 80 8.14 7.27 26.32
C ASP A 80 9.35 6.93 25.44
N CYS A 81 10.50 6.68 26.05
CA CYS A 81 11.71 6.27 25.33
C CYS A 81 11.50 4.93 24.60
N PHE A 82 10.87 3.97 25.27
CA PHE A 82 10.53 2.68 24.70
C PHE A 82 9.59 2.80 23.51
N LEU A 83 8.50 3.56 23.64
CA LEU A 83 7.55 3.78 22.56
C LEU A 83 8.17 4.52 21.37
N GLN A 84 9.06 5.49 21.60
CA GLN A 84 9.79 6.17 20.53
C GLN A 84 10.69 5.20 19.76
N LYS A 85 11.43 4.33 20.46
CA LYS A 85 12.29 3.34 19.83
C LYS A 85 11.49 2.29 19.05
N ILE A 86 10.39 1.78 19.62
CA ILE A 86 9.51 0.85 18.91
C ILE A 86 8.92 1.51 17.66
N LYS A 87 8.44 2.75 17.76
CA LYS A 87 7.98 3.52 16.59
C LYS A 87 9.06 3.63 15.53
N PHE A 88 10.32 3.87 15.92
CA PHE A 88 11.45 3.90 14.99
C PHE A 88 11.66 2.57 14.25
N PHE A 89 11.51 1.43 14.93
CA PHE A 89 11.59 0.11 14.27
C PHE A 89 10.41 -0.14 13.33
N PHE A 90 9.20 0.24 13.70
CA PHE A 90 8.05 0.23 12.80
C PHE A 90 8.28 1.10 11.56
N HIS A 91 8.91 2.26 11.72
CA HIS A 91 9.25 3.14 10.59
C HIS A 91 10.40 2.57 9.74
N LYS A 92 11.29 1.76 10.31
CA LYS A 92 12.38 1.11 9.57
C LYS A 92 11.86 -0.02 8.68
N GLU A 93 10.89 -0.83 9.13
CA GLU A 93 10.17 -1.78 8.25
C GLU A 93 9.36 -1.04 7.18
N LYS A 94 8.79 0.12 7.52
CA LYS A 94 8.13 1.02 6.58
C LYS A 94 9.07 1.57 5.51
N LYS A 95 10.36 1.83 5.81
CA LYS A 95 11.35 2.31 4.84
C LYS A 95 11.58 1.34 3.68
N THR A 96 11.55 0.03 3.89
CA THR A 96 11.71 -0.96 2.82
C THR A 96 10.59 -0.90 1.78
N ASN A 97 9.36 -0.59 2.19
CA ASN A 97 8.23 -0.43 1.28
C ASN A 97 8.19 0.97 0.63
N SER A 98 8.69 2.01 1.31
CA SER A 98 8.79 3.37 0.76
C SER A 98 9.93 3.52 -0.26
N GLU A 99 10.95 2.65 -0.22
CA GLU A 99 12.02 2.60 -1.22
C GLU A 99 11.48 2.28 -2.63
N CYS A 100 10.34 1.61 -2.74
CA CYS A 100 9.68 1.38 -4.03
C CYS A 100 9.10 2.66 -4.67
N PHE A 101 8.86 3.72 -3.87
CA PHE A 101 8.29 4.99 -4.33
C PHE A 101 9.28 6.15 -4.20
N THR A 102 10.58 5.89 -4.39
CA THR A 102 11.65 6.93 -4.31
C THR A 102 11.45 8.05 -5.33
N GLU A 103 10.84 7.76 -6.47
CA GLU A 103 10.51 8.74 -7.50
C GLU A 103 9.46 9.77 -7.02
N PHE A 104 8.64 9.43 -6.01
CA PHE A 104 7.70 10.35 -5.39
C PHE A 104 8.40 11.12 -4.28
N ILE A 105 8.84 12.34 -4.60
CA ILE A 105 9.69 13.15 -3.73
C ILE A 105 8.91 13.61 -2.49
N GLY A 106 9.53 13.51 -1.32
CA GLY A 106 9.02 13.94 -0.03
C GLY A 106 9.47 12.99 1.08
N GLU A 107 9.86 13.56 2.23
CA GLU A 107 10.40 12.84 3.39
C GLU A 107 9.66 13.18 4.69
N THR A 108 8.57 13.97 4.62
CA THR A 108 7.73 14.23 5.78
C THR A 108 7.02 12.95 6.22
N GLU A 109 6.60 12.88 7.47
CA GLU A 109 5.92 11.71 8.03
C GLU A 109 4.64 11.37 7.24
N GLU A 110 3.87 12.39 6.88
CA GLU A 110 2.67 12.22 6.07
C GLU A 110 2.98 11.69 4.66
N MET A 111 4.09 12.15 4.05
CA MET A 111 4.49 11.66 2.74
C MET A 111 4.96 10.21 2.78
N LEU A 112 5.63 9.80 3.85
CA LEU A 112 6.03 8.42 4.05
C LEU A 112 4.80 7.51 4.24
N GLU A 113 3.78 7.97 4.96
CA GLU A 113 2.51 7.25 5.09
C GLU A 113 1.79 7.09 3.74
N ILE A 114 1.76 8.15 2.91
CA ILE A 114 1.18 8.09 1.57
C ILE A 114 1.93 7.06 0.70
N LYS A 115 3.26 7.04 0.73
CA LYS A 115 4.07 6.07 -0.01
C LYS A 115 3.77 4.63 0.42
N GLU A 116 3.65 4.40 1.71
CA GLU A 116 3.32 3.08 2.27
C GLU A 116 1.93 2.62 1.84
N LEU A 117 0.92 3.50 1.96
CA LEU A 117 -0.43 3.22 1.50
C LEU A 117 -0.47 2.95 -0.01
N ALA A 118 0.23 3.76 -0.80
CA ALA A 118 0.33 3.59 -2.24
C ALA A 118 0.95 2.23 -2.61
N TYR A 119 2.01 1.82 -1.91
CA TYR A 119 2.61 0.50 -2.10
C TYR A 119 1.65 -0.62 -1.72
N LYS A 120 1.04 -0.54 -0.54
CA LYS A 120 0.05 -1.53 -0.07
C LYS A 120 -1.10 -1.69 -1.08
N TYR A 121 -1.66 -0.59 -1.54
CA TYR A 121 -2.74 -0.62 -2.53
C TYR A 121 -2.26 -1.00 -3.93
N SER A 122 -0.99 -0.76 -4.28
CA SER A 122 -0.45 -1.22 -5.56
C SER A 122 -0.54 -2.75 -5.72
N GLN A 123 -0.41 -3.49 -4.62
CA GLN A 123 -0.48 -4.96 -4.61
C GLN A 123 -1.91 -5.52 -4.71
N SER A 124 -2.92 -4.65 -4.67
CA SER A 124 -4.35 -5.00 -4.73
C SER A 124 -4.97 -4.54 -6.04
N ASP A 125 -6.01 -5.25 -6.52
CA ASP A 125 -6.83 -4.83 -7.66
C ASP A 125 -8.05 -3.97 -7.25
N LEU A 126 -8.12 -3.56 -5.99
CA LEU A 126 -9.18 -2.67 -5.51
C LEU A 126 -9.15 -1.32 -6.24
N PRO A 127 -10.32 -0.70 -6.48
CA PRO A 127 -10.39 0.66 -6.98
C PRO A 127 -9.78 1.63 -5.97
N ILE A 128 -9.11 2.67 -6.48
CA ILE A 128 -8.42 3.67 -5.66
C ILE A 128 -8.99 5.04 -5.97
N PHE A 129 -9.24 5.83 -4.94
CA PHE A 129 -9.56 7.24 -5.06
C PHE A 129 -8.46 8.08 -4.40
N ILE A 130 -7.86 9.01 -5.16
CA ILE A 130 -6.80 9.91 -4.72
C ILE A 130 -7.41 11.30 -4.56
N LEU A 131 -7.40 11.82 -3.33
CA LEU A 131 -7.87 13.16 -3.03
C LEU A 131 -6.68 14.07 -2.72
N GLY A 132 -6.68 15.27 -3.29
CA GLY A 132 -5.64 16.25 -3.00
C GLY A 132 -5.72 17.46 -3.93
N GLU A 133 -5.16 18.59 -3.48
CA GLU A 133 -5.17 19.84 -4.24
C GLU A 133 -4.54 19.70 -5.63
N SER A 134 -4.81 20.67 -6.51
CA SER A 134 -4.18 20.72 -7.83
C SER A 134 -2.66 20.85 -7.69
N GLY A 135 -1.91 20.12 -8.51
CA GLY A 135 -0.45 20.16 -8.50
C GLY A 135 0.24 19.28 -7.43
N THR A 136 -0.49 18.55 -6.57
CA THR A 136 0.10 17.67 -5.55
C THR A 136 0.71 16.38 -6.08
N GLY A 137 0.62 16.11 -7.39
CA GLY A 137 1.20 14.93 -8.01
C GLY A 137 0.28 13.71 -8.08
N LYS A 138 -1.06 13.88 -8.02
CA LYS A 138 -2.04 12.79 -8.08
C LYS A 138 -1.84 11.85 -9.28
N SER A 139 -1.68 12.42 -10.47
CA SER A 139 -1.47 11.64 -11.71
C SER A 139 -0.13 10.88 -11.69
N PHE A 140 0.91 11.48 -11.12
CA PHE A 140 2.19 10.83 -10.96
C PHE A 140 2.11 9.66 -9.97
N LEU A 141 1.40 9.86 -8.84
CA LEU A 141 1.16 8.80 -7.86
C LEU A 141 0.37 7.64 -8.48
N ALA A 142 -0.66 7.91 -9.30
CA ALA A 142 -1.42 6.88 -10.00
C ALA A 142 -0.53 6.04 -10.93
N LYS A 143 0.39 6.68 -11.67
CA LYS A 143 1.39 5.99 -12.52
C LYS A 143 2.33 5.10 -11.71
N LEU A 144 2.82 5.58 -10.56
CA LEU A 144 3.66 4.79 -9.67
C LEU A 144 2.91 3.60 -9.08
N ILE A 145 1.65 3.78 -8.65
CA ILE A 145 0.80 2.70 -8.18
C ILE A 145 0.62 1.62 -9.26
N HIS A 146 0.41 2.01 -10.51
CA HIS A 146 0.35 1.06 -11.63
C HIS A 146 1.69 0.36 -11.85
N LYS A 147 2.80 1.12 -11.92
CA LYS A 147 4.17 0.62 -12.13
C LYS A 147 4.59 -0.45 -11.10
N HIS A 148 4.14 -0.30 -9.84
CA HIS A 148 4.45 -1.25 -8.77
C HIS A 148 3.34 -2.30 -8.53
N SER A 149 2.37 -2.40 -9.43
CA SER A 149 1.27 -3.35 -9.33
C SER A 149 1.54 -4.66 -10.06
N LYS A 150 0.69 -5.66 -9.81
CA LYS A 150 0.67 -6.90 -10.60
C LYS A 150 0.37 -6.66 -12.08
N LYS A 151 -0.17 -5.50 -12.41
CA LYS A 151 -0.53 -5.07 -13.79
C LYS A 151 0.51 -4.13 -14.41
N ALA A 152 1.71 -3.99 -13.85
CA ALA A 152 2.76 -3.08 -14.31
C ALA A 152 3.15 -3.26 -15.80
N GLN A 153 2.98 -4.46 -16.34
CA GLN A 153 3.29 -4.78 -17.75
C GLN A 153 2.07 -4.66 -18.65
N THR A 154 0.93 -4.23 -18.15
CA THR A 154 -0.30 -4.05 -18.93
C THR A 154 -0.51 -2.59 -19.30
N SER A 155 -1.57 -2.28 -20.06
CA SER A 155 -1.87 -0.92 -20.48
C SER A 155 -2.28 -0.02 -19.30
N PHE A 156 -1.80 1.21 -19.35
CA PHE A 156 -2.23 2.31 -18.48
C PHE A 156 -2.86 3.40 -19.36
N PHE A 157 -4.15 3.64 -19.14
CA PHE A 157 -4.89 4.71 -19.82
C PHE A 157 -5.17 5.82 -18.81
N GLU A 158 -4.92 7.04 -19.24
CA GLU A 158 -5.14 8.25 -18.43
C GLU A 158 -6.05 9.21 -19.19
N GLU A 159 -7.05 9.74 -18.51
CA GLU A 159 -7.94 10.77 -19.04
C GLU A 159 -8.28 11.79 -17.95
N ASN A 160 -8.28 13.07 -18.33
CA ASN A 160 -8.69 14.15 -17.43
C ASN A 160 -10.12 14.59 -17.77
N MET A 161 -11.04 14.30 -16.87
CA MET A 161 -12.47 14.54 -17.09
C MET A 161 -12.83 16.02 -17.17
N ALA A 162 -12.03 16.92 -16.60
CA ALA A 162 -12.24 18.36 -16.72
C ALA A 162 -12.02 18.90 -18.15
N THR A 163 -11.23 18.18 -18.97
CA THR A 163 -10.96 18.58 -20.36
C THR A 163 -11.93 17.96 -21.37
N VAL A 164 -12.73 17.00 -20.94
CA VAL A 164 -13.66 16.26 -21.79
C VAL A 164 -15.00 16.96 -21.86
N PRO A 165 -15.48 17.42 -23.03
CA PRO A 165 -16.80 17.97 -23.16
C PRO A 165 -17.89 16.98 -22.69
N GLU A 166 -18.86 17.48 -21.92
CA GLU A 166 -19.92 16.66 -21.32
C GLU A 166 -20.64 15.79 -22.38
N ALA A 167 -20.90 16.33 -23.56
CA ALA A 167 -21.62 15.66 -24.64
C ALA A 167 -20.94 14.39 -25.17
N ILE A 168 -19.60 14.27 -25.00
CA ILE A 168 -18.83 13.13 -25.49
C ILE A 168 -18.25 12.25 -24.38
N ALA A 169 -18.33 12.69 -23.13
CA ALA A 169 -17.72 11.99 -21.99
C ALA A 169 -18.18 10.54 -21.87
N GLU A 170 -19.48 10.31 -22.03
CA GLU A 170 -20.04 8.96 -21.98
C GLU A 170 -19.59 8.09 -23.14
N ALA A 171 -19.56 8.65 -24.37
CA ALA A 171 -19.10 7.95 -25.56
C ALA A 171 -17.59 7.60 -25.47
N LEU A 172 -16.78 8.51 -24.95
CA LEU A 172 -15.36 8.32 -24.74
C LEU A 172 -15.07 7.17 -23.76
N LEU A 173 -15.77 7.14 -22.63
CA LEU A 173 -15.53 6.13 -21.61
C LEU A 173 -16.10 4.76 -21.94
N PHE A 174 -17.35 4.70 -22.44
CA PHE A 174 -18.06 3.43 -22.62
C PHE A 174 -18.16 2.96 -24.06
N GLY A 175 -17.79 3.82 -25.02
CA GLY A 175 -17.89 3.54 -26.45
C GLY A 175 -19.28 3.71 -27.02
N THR A 176 -19.38 3.64 -28.33
CA THR A 176 -20.62 3.86 -29.11
C THR A 176 -20.82 2.78 -30.16
N LYS A 177 -22.09 2.49 -30.44
CA LYS A 177 -22.54 1.74 -31.61
C LYS A 177 -23.02 2.68 -32.69
N LYS A 178 -22.83 2.28 -33.94
CA LYS A 178 -23.34 3.00 -35.11
C LYS A 178 -24.85 3.24 -35.00
N GLY A 179 -25.26 4.49 -35.25
CA GLY A 179 -26.68 4.86 -35.30
C GLY A 179 -27.32 5.29 -33.97
N VAL A 180 -26.56 5.44 -32.91
CA VAL A 180 -27.07 5.92 -31.59
C VAL A 180 -27.45 7.40 -31.66
N PHE A 181 -26.69 8.19 -32.45
CA PHE A 181 -26.98 9.57 -32.77
C PHE A 181 -26.49 9.86 -34.20
N THR A 182 -26.85 11.02 -34.76
CA THR A 182 -26.45 11.42 -36.13
C THR A 182 -24.92 11.49 -36.22
N GLY A 183 -24.31 10.67 -37.10
CA GLY A 183 -22.86 10.57 -37.27
C GLY A 183 -22.16 9.62 -36.28
N ALA A 184 -22.89 8.90 -35.44
CA ALA A 184 -22.29 7.91 -34.56
C ALA A 184 -21.70 6.73 -35.33
N GLU A 185 -20.43 6.47 -35.10
CA GLU A 185 -19.68 5.29 -35.58
C GLU A 185 -19.46 4.32 -34.43
N ASN A 186 -19.06 3.09 -34.80
CA ASN A 186 -18.60 2.14 -33.79
C ASN A 186 -17.26 2.61 -33.21
N ARG A 187 -17.23 2.96 -31.95
CA ARG A 187 -16.01 3.34 -31.22
C ARG A 187 -15.86 2.55 -29.94
N ILE A 188 -14.66 2.05 -29.72
CA ILE A 188 -14.27 1.39 -28.48
C ILE A 188 -14.06 2.48 -27.43
N GLY A 189 -14.66 2.31 -26.24
CA GLY A 189 -14.47 3.22 -25.11
C GLY A 189 -13.22 2.87 -24.29
N LEU A 190 -12.80 3.83 -23.43
CA LEU A 190 -11.63 3.66 -22.57
C LEU A 190 -11.75 2.47 -21.61
N VAL A 191 -12.96 2.17 -21.12
CA VAL A 191 -13.21 1.00 -20.29
C VAL A 191 -12.88 -0.31 -21.02
N GLU A 192 -13.22 -0.43 -22.29
CA GLU A 192 -12.89 -1.58 -23.12
C GLU A 192 -11.41 -1.63 -23.47
N ALA A 193 -10.84 -0.48 -23.85
CA ALA A 193 -9.43 -0.36 -24.20
C ALA A 193 -8.50 -0.72 -23.03
N ALA A 194 -8.92 -0.37 -21.81
CA ALA A 194 -8.17 -0.66 -20.57
C ALA A 194 -8.37 -2.09 -20.05
N THR A 195 -9.01 -2.98 -20.82
CA THR A 195 -9.25 -4.37 -20.39
C THR A 195 -7.94 -5.05 -19.98
N ASN A 196 -7.95 -5.69 -18.81
CA ASN A 196 -6.81 -6.29 -18.11
C ASN A 196 -5.75 -5.28 -17.62
N GLY A 197 -5.92 -4.00 -17.89
CA GLY A 197 -5.02 -2.91 -17.50
C GLY A 197 -5.57 -2.04 -16.39
N THR A 198 -5.06 -0.80 -16.36
CA THR A 198 -5.47 0.25 -15.42
C THR A 198 -6.04 1.43 -16.20
N LEU A 199 -7.19 1.92 -15.75
CA LEU A 199 -7.78 3.18 -16.20
C LEU A 199 -7.65 4.21 -15.06
N PHE A 200 -6.98 5.31 -15.33
CA PHE A 200 -6.86 6.45 -14.42
C PHE A 200 -7.73 7.60 -14.95
N LEU A 201 -8.63 8.09 -14.09
CA LEU A 201 -9.50 9.23 -14.40
C LEU A 201 -9.20 10.35 -13.41
N ASP A 202 -8.60 11.42 -13.92
CA ASP A 202 -8.34 12.62 -13.13
C ASP A 202 -9.57 13.54 -13.15
N GLU A 203 -9.73 14.31 -12.09
CA GLU A 203 -10.86 15.25 -11.87
C GLU A 203 -12.23 14.58 -12.10
N ILE A 204 -12.44 13.40 -11.50
CA ILE A 204 -13.66 12.59 -11.71
C ILE A 204 -14.94 13.33 -11.30
N THR A 205 -14.85 14.28 -10.38
CA THR A 205 -15.98 15.12 -9.95
C THR A 205 -16.48 16.05 -11.06
N GLU A 206 -15.64 16.37 -12.05
CA GLU A 206 -16.03 17.17 -13.23
C GLU A 206 -16.77 16.33 -14.28
N ALA A 207 -16.75 15.00 -14.16
CA ALA A 207 -17.51 14.14 -15.05
C ALA A 207 -19.03 14.30 -14.82
N PRO A 208 -19.86 14.22 -15.87
CA PRO A 208 -21.31 14.23 -15.72
C PRO A 208 -21.80 13.16 -14.74
N VAL A 209 -22.82 13.49 -13.94
CA VAL A 209 -23.37 12.57 -12.93
C VAL A 209 -23.79 11.22 -13.53
N ALA A 210 -24.32 11.21 -14.76
CA ALA A 210 -24.67 10.01 -15.48
C ALA A 210 -23.44 9.10 -15.74
N VAL A 211 -22.30 9.71 -16.04
CA VAL A 211 -21.01 8.99 -16.23
C VAL A 211 -20.51 8.42 -14.90
N GLN A 212 -20.56 9.23 -13.83
CA GLN A 212 -20.16 8.77 -12.49
C GLN A 212 -21.03 7.57 -12.04
N ALA A 213 -22.35 7.61 -12.25
CA ALA A 213 -23.26 6.52 -11.94
C ALA A 213 -22.91 5.23 -12.72
N LYS A 214 -22.54 5.36 -14.00
CA LYS A 214 -22.10 4.21 -14.81
C LYS A 214 -20.75 3.65 -14.35
N LEU A 215 -19.82 4.50 -13.95
CA LEU A 215 -18.54 4.07 -13.38
C LEU A 215 -18.72 3.33 -12.05
N LEU A 216 -19.70 3.73 -11.24
CA LEU A 216 -20.05 3.00 -10.03
C LEU A 216 -20.48 1.56 -10.35
N ARG A 217 -21.24 1.34 -11.43
CA ARG A 217 -21.58 -0.01 -11.90
C ARG A 217 -20.35 -0.80 -12.39
N VAL A 218 -19.41 -0.14 -13.06
CA VAL A 218 -18.13 -0.76 -13.43
C VAL A 218 -17.39 -1.27 -12.19
N ILE A 219 -17.41 -0.53 -11.09
CA ILE A 219 -16.76 -0.92 -9.83
C ILE A 219 -17.50 -2.07 -9.15
N SER A 220 -18.81 -1.94 -8.97
CA SER A 220 -19.64 -2.86 -8.17
C SER A 220 -19.98 -4.15 -8.90
N GLU A 221 -20.35 -4.06 -10.18
CA GLU A 221 -20.87 -5.19 -10.97
C GLU A 221 -19.84 -5.76 -11.94
N LYS A 222 -18.66 -5.09 -12.09
CA LYS A 222 -17.66 -5.44 -13.11
C LYS A 222 -18.24 -5.51 -14.52
N ALA A 223 -19.25 -4.69 -14.80
CA ALA A 223 -19.96 -4.64 -16.06
C ALA A 223 -20.24 -3.21 -16.50
N TYR A 224 -20.33 -3.02 -17.81
CA TYR A 224 -20.72 -1.75 -18.42
C TYR A 224 -21.51 -2.01 -19.71
N ARG A 225 -22.16 -0.98 -20.22
CA ARG A 225 -22.92 -1.04 -21.46
C ARG A 225 -22.50 0.10 -22.39
N PRO A 226 -21.93 -0.19 -23.58
CA PRO A 226 -21.71 0.82 -24.61
C PRO A 226 -23.00 1.53 -25.02
N LEU A 227 -22.88 2.77 -25.46
CA LEU A 227 -24.05 3.54 -25.95
C LEU A 227 -24.65 2.83 -27.18
N GLY A 228 -25.98 2.60 -27.12
CA GLY A 228 -26.73 1.91 -28.17
C GLY A 228 -26.57 0.39 -28.18
N GLU A 229 -25.80 -0.20 -27.27
CA GLU A 229 -25.70 -1.64 -27.11
C GLU A 229 -26.78 -2.13 -26.12
N LYS A 230 -27.46 -3.23 -26.44
CA LYS A 230 -28.42 -3.86 -25.51
C LYS A 230 -27.74 -4.80 -24.52
N LYS A 231 -26.60 -5.37 -24.90
CA LYS A 231 -25.85 -6.33 -24.09
C LYS A 231 -24.83 -5.61 -23.21
N GLU A 232 -24.68 -6.11 -22.00
CA GLU A 232 -23.62 -5.70 -21.12
C GLU A 232 -22.31 -6.41 -21.48
N LYS A 233 -21.19 -5.73 -21.24
CA LYS A 233 -19.84 -6.24 -21.39
C LYS A 233 -19.17 -6.32 -20.03
N ILE A 234 -18.27 -7.26 -19.87
CA ILE A 234 -17.46 -7.38 -18.64
C ILE A 234 -16.38 -6.30 -18.63
N ALA A 235 -16.25 -5.61 -17.52
CA ALA A 235 -15.21 -4.60 -17.27
C ALA A 235 -14.11 -5.19 -16.37
N ASN A 236 -13.14 -5.86 -16.97
CA ASN A 236 -11.99 -6.36 -16.22
C ASN A 236 -10.86 -5.32 -16.22
N ILE A 237 -11.10 -4.22 -15.50
CA ILE A 237 -10.14 -3.12 -15.37
C ILE A 237 -9.81 -2.87 -13.90
N ARG A 238 -8.64 -2.30 -13.66
CA ARG A 238 -8.33 -1.63 -12.40
C ARG A 238 -8.63 -0.15 -12.56
N LEU A 239 -9.47 0.39 -11.71
CA LEU A 239 -9.86 1.80 -11.75
C LEU A 239 -9.09 2.58 -10.68
N ILE A 240 -8.42 3.65 -11.09
CA ILE A 240 -7.86 4.69 -10.20
C ILE A 240 -8.54 6.00 -10.58
N THR A 241 -9.04 6.73 -9.61
CA THR A 241 -9.67 8.03 -9.84
C THR A 241 -9.04 9.08 -8.95
N ALA A 242 -9.04 10.34 -9.39
CA ALA A 242 -8.55 11.46 -8.60
C ALA A 242 -9.49 12.65 -8.66
N SER A 243 -9.44 13.50 -7.65
CA SER A 243 -10.13 14.78 -7.59
C SER A 243 -9.46 15.74 -6.59
N ASN A 244 -9.88 16.98 -6.67
CA ASN A 244 -9.57 18.04 -5.71
C ASN A 244 -10.50 17.99 -4.50
#